data_759634401c7dbd592e6ac7135420c157
#
_entry.id   759634401c7dbd592e6ac7135420c157
#
_cell.length_a   1.000
_cell.length_b   1.000
_cell.length_c   1.000
_cell.angle_alpha   90.00
_cell.angle_beta   90.00
_cell.angle_gamma   90.00
#
_symmetry.space_group_name_H-M   'P 1'
#
loop_
_entity.id
_entity.type
_entity.pdbx_description
1 polymer ?
#
loop_
_entity_poly.entity_id
_entity_poly.type
_entity_poly.pdbx_seq_one_letter_code
_entity_poly.pdbx_strand_id
1 'polypeptide(L)'
;MRIGAQLFTLRDHCKTLDELDEALKRVADMGITTVQLSGVCAYEPDWMAERLKAYGLSAPITHFAYDRIKDDPKGTLAFHQTLGADYVGLGIMPSDVIRNINEENLNGFLTAIRPTVELLAASGKRFMYHNHWHEFAKLGDKTILERLCDAYPADKLGITACVYWIRHAGEDPVKWLYALKGRTDCVHFKDMALNDKSEHIMVPNGDGTEMDYPAILKACVDTGVKYGFIEQDNCNGQDPFECMKRSFAYFKAQGFC
;
A
#
# COMPACT_ATOMS: atom_id res chain seq x y z
N MET A 1 -1.19 -7.40 -14.15
CA MET A 1 -0.85 -6.60 -12.94
C MET A 1 0.24 -5.62 -13.31
N ARG A 2 0.08 -4.33 -13.00
CA ARG A 2 1.12 -3.30 -13.20
C ARG A 2 2.02 -3.23 -11.97
N ILE A 3 3.31 -3.02 -12.18
CA ILE A 3 4.27 -2.80 -11.10
C ILE A 3 4.53 -1.31 -10.95
N GLY A 4 4.37 -0.81 -9.74
CA GLY A 4 4.57 0.59 -9.38
C GLY A 4 5.54 0.77 -8.22
N ALA A 5 5.83 2.03 -7.90
CA ALA A 5 6.68 2.42 -6.77
C ALA A 5 5.82 2.95 -5.62
N GLN A 6 6.01 2.42 -4.41
CA GLN A 6 5.49 3.00 -3.18
C GLN A 6 6.50 4.05 -2.68
N LEU A 7 6.09 5.33 -2.70
CA LEU A 7 7.01 6.44 -2.42
C LEU A 7 7.48 6.51 -0.96
N PHE A 8 6.85 5.77 -0.03
CA PHE A 8 7.35 5.67 1.34
C PHE A 8 8.79 5.16 1.42
N THR A 9 9.22 4.34 0.46
CA THR A 9 10.62 3.93 0.30
C THR A 9 11.55 5.15 0.12
N LEU A 10 11.07 6.17 -0.57
CA LEU A 10 11.81 7.39 -0.93
C LEU A 10 11.49 8.59 -0.01
N ARG A 11 10.78 8.38 1.11
CA ARG A 11 10.26 9.45 1.98
C ARG A 11 11.30 10.47 2.44
N ASP A 12 12.55 10.05 2.58
CA ASP A 12 13.64 10.94 2.96
C ASP A 12 14.13 11.83 1.81
N HIS A 13 13.67 11.56 0.58
CA HIS A 13 13.89 12.32 -0.64
C HIS A 13 12.59 12.98 -1.16
N CYS A 14 11.58 13.14 -0.30
CA CYS A 14 10.28 13.70 -0.65
C CYS A 14 9.78 14.69 0.43
N LYS A 15 10.69 15.40 1.11
CA LYS A 15 10.35 16.30 2.24
C LYS A 15 9.95 17.69 1.80
N THR A 16 10.32 18.08 0.58
CA THR A 16 9.92 19.33 -0.08
C THR A 16 9.31 19.05 -1.45
N LEU A 17 8.62 20.03 -2.04
CA LEU A 17 8.05 19.87 -3.38
C LEU A 17 9.13 19.67 -4.45
N ASP A 18 10.28 20.33 -4.33
CA ASP A 18 11.39 20.16 -5.27
C ASP A 18 12.01 18.75 -5.17
N GLU A 19 12.20 18.24 -3.94
CA GLU A 19 12.67 16.87 -3.73
C GLU A 19 11.68 15.84 -4.27
N LEU A 20 10.38 16.06 -4.03
CA LEU A 20 9.31 15.19 -4.52
C LEU A 20 9.23 15.19 -6.05
N ASP A 21 9.38 16.35 -6.69
CA ASP A 21 9.43 16.50 -8.15
C ASP A 21 10.60 15.70 -8.74
N GLU A 22 11.80 15.85 -8.18
CA GLU A 22 12.99 15.10 -8.60
C GLU A 22 12.83 13.60 -8.35
N ALA A 23 12.24 13.19 -7.22
CA ALA A 23 11.98 11.78 -6.92
C ALA A 23 11.01 11.16 -7.94
N LEU A 24 9.92 11.85 -8.28
CA LEU A 24 8.96 11.40 -9.30
C LEU A 24 9.63 11.22 -10.66
N LYS A 25 10.47 12.19 -11.06
CA LYS A 25 11.25 12.13 -12.30
C LYS A 25 12.19 10.92 -12.31
N ARG A 26 12.97 10.72 -11.24
CA ARG A 26 13.88 9.57 -11.11
C ARG A 26 13.15 8.24 -11.18
N VAL A 27 11.96 8.13 -10.56
CA VAL A 27 11.11 6.94 -10.65
C VAL A 27 10.65 6.69 -12.09
N ALA A 28 10.23 7.73 -12.80
CA ALA A 28 9.85 7.63 -14.22
C ALA A 28 11.03 7.22 -15.11
N ASP A 29 12.23 7.76 -14.86
CA ASP A 29 13.47 7.44 -15.59
C ASP A 29 13.88 5.96 -15.43
N MET A 30 13.42 5.24 -14.38
CA MET A 30 13.58 3.78 -14.23
C MET A 30 12.64 2.99 -15.16
N GLY A 31 11.67 3.66 -15.79
CA GLY A 31 10.62 3.05 -16.60
C GLY A 31 9.39 2.61 -15.80
N ILE A 32 9.28 3.02 -14.54
CA ILE A 32 8.07 2.85 -13.72
C ILE A 32 7.04 3.88 -14.16
N THR A 33 5.78 3.46 -14.36
CA THR A 33 4.69 4.32 -14.84
C THR A 33 3.58 4.52 -13.81
N THR A 34 3.70 3.90 -12.65
CA THR A 34 2.66 3.92 -11.61
C THR A 34 3.31 4.14 -10.25
N VAL A 35 2.74 5.03 -9.44
CA VAL A 35 3.22 5.31 -8.08
C VAL A 35 2.08 5.25 -7.07
N GLN A 36 2.40 4.92 -5.83
CA GLN A 36 1.54 5.16 -4.68
C GLN A 36 2.10 6.33 -3.90
N LEU A 37 1.30 7.37 -3.71
CA LEU A 37 1.68 8.56 -2.95
C LEU A 37 1.54 8.29 -1.44
N SER A 38 2.67 8.17 -0.76
CA SER A 38 2.74 7.85 0.68
C SER A 38 4.05 8.37 1.27
N GLY A 39 3.99 8.95 2.47
CA GLY A 39 5.19 9.44 3.17
C GLY A 39 5.87 10.63 2.51
N VAL A 40 5.18 11.35 1.66
CA VAL A 40 5.68 12.53 0.94
C VAL A 40 5.26 13.83 1.64
N CYS A 41 5.91 14.95 1.32
CA CYS A 41 5.51 16.27 1.81
C CYS A 41 4.08 16.62 1.40
N ALA A 42 3.49 17.64 2.05
CA ALA A 42 2.19 18.17 1.65
C ALA A 42 2.26 18.78 0.24
N TYR A 43 1.23 18.54 -0.55
CA TYR A 43 1.09 19.03 -1.92
C TYR A 43 -0.37 19.35 -2.24
N GLU A 44 -0.57 20.28 -3.18
CA GLU A 44 -1.89 20.52 -3.76
C GLU A 44 -2.18 19.48 -4.85
N PRO A 45 -3.42 18.96 -4.94
CA PRO A 45 -3.74 17.87 -5.87
C PRO A 45 -3.55 18.27 -7.33
N ASP A 46 -3.80 19.52 -7.71
CA ASP A 46 -3.56 20.01 -9.07
C ASP A 46 -2.08 20.00 -9.43
N TRP A 47 -1.20 20.45 -8.51
CA TRP A 47 0.24 20.41 -8.69
C TRP A 47 0.73 18.98 -8.92
N MET A 48 0.27 18.05 -8.09
CA MET A 48 0.63 16.64 -8.22
C MET A 48 0.14 16.04 -9.54
N ALA A 49 -1.10 16.33 -9.93
CA ALA A 49 -1.66 15.85 -11.21
C ALA A 49 -0.84 16.35 -12.41
N GLU A 50 -0.39 17.61 -12.36
CA GLU A 50 0.52 18.17 -13.39
C GLU A 50 1.88 17.45 -13.45
N ARG A 51 2.49 17.16 -12.28
CA ARG A 51 3.78 16.43 -12.22
C ARG A 51 3.65 15.00 -12.71
N LEU A 52 2.61 14.28 -12.26
CA LEU A 52 2.32 12.92 -12.73
C LEU A 52 2.15 12.89 -14.26
N LYS A 53 1.39 13.83 -14.80
CA LYS A 53 1.21 13.96 -16.25
C LYS A 53 2.52 14.27 -16.98
N ALA A 54 3.34 15.19 -16.45
CA ALA A 54 4.61 15.60 -17.06
C ALA A 54 5.60 14.43 -17.18
N TYR A 55 5.60 13.51 -16.21
CA TYR A 55 6.49 12.35 -16.18
C TYR A 55 5.86 11.05 -16.70
N GLY A 56 4.62 11.09 -17.21
CA GLY A 56 3.92 9.90 -17.69
C GLY A 56 3.58 8.91 -16.57
N LEU A 57 3.43 9.39 -15.34
CA LEU A 57 3.07 8.61 -14.16
C LEU A 57 1.56 8.61 -13.93
N SER A 58 1.07 7.58 -13.26
CA SER A 58 -0.27 7.51 -12.69
C SER A 58 -0.20 7.20 -11.19
N ALA A 59 -1.13 7.76 -10.40
CA ALA A 59 -1.22 7.47 -8.98
C ALA A 59 -2.62 6.92 -8.65
N PRO A 60 -2.86 5.62 -8.89
CA PRO A 60 -4.20 5.04 -8.70
C PRO A 60 -4.63 4.98 -7.22
N ILE A 61 -3.69 5.07 -6.29
CA ILE A 61 -3.92 4.97 -4.85
C ILE A 61 -2.96 5.89 -4.09
N THR A 62 -3.41 6.41 -2.94
CA THR A 62 -2.57 7.11 -1.95
C THR A 62 -2.54 6.36 -0.63
N HIS A 63 -1.65 6.73 0.31
CA HIS A 63 -1.92 6.64 1.74
C HIS A 63 -2.29 8.03 2.24
N PHE A 64 -3.55 8.19 2.62
CA PHE A 64 -4.12 9.49 3.00
C PHE A 64 -4.24 9.60 4.52
N ALA A 65 -4.16 10.83 5.03
CA ALA A 65 -4.20 11.08 6.47
C ALA A 65 -5.53 10.68 7.08
N TYR A 66 -5.49 9.90 8.18
CA TYR A 66 -6.68 9.40 8.85
C TYR A 66 -7.65 10.53 9.27
N ASP A 67 -7.13 11.62 9.81
CA ASP A 67 -7.97 12.75 10.24
C ASP A 67 -8.75 13.37 9.08
N ARG A 68 -8.13 13.49 7.90
CA ARG A 68 -8.83 13.96 6.70
C ARG A 68 -9.88 12.96 6.21
N ILE A 69 -9.56 11.67 6.26
CA ILE A 69 -10.53 10.60 5.93
C ILE A 69 -11.75 10.67 6.83
N LYS A 70 -11.53 10.85 8.13
CA LYS A 70 -12.57 10.87 9.15
C LYS A 70 -13.40 12.17 9.14
N ASP A 71 -12.70 13.32 9.10
CA ASP A 71 -13.31 14.62 9.38
C ASP A 71 -13.77 15.38 8.12
N ASP A 72 -13.20 15.03 6.94
CA ASP A 72 -13.52 15.68 5.66
C ASP A 72 -13.74 14.68 4.51
N PRO A 73 -14.81 13.89 4.52
CA PRO A 73 -15.13 12.94 3.45
C PRO A 73 -15.23 13.57 2.06
N LYS A 74 -15.83 14.78 1.97
CA LYS A 74 -16.01 15.46 0.69
C LYS A 74 -14.71 16.00 0.13
N GLY A 75 -13.86 16.61 0.95
CA GLY A 75 -12.54 17.07 0.55
C GLY A 75 -11.63 15.89 0.19
N THR A 76 -11.72 14.77 0.94
CA THR A 76 -11.02 13.52 0.60
C THR A 76 -11.41 13.01 -0.79
N LEU A 77 -12.71 12.97 -1.11
CA LEU A 77 -13.19 12.58 -2.44
C LEU A 77 -12.70 13.54 -3.53
N ALA A 78 -12.87 14.86 -3.34
CA ALA A 78 -12.47 15.88 -4.31
C ALA A 78 -10.98 15.82 -4.62
N PHE A 79 -10.13 15.68 -3.59
CA PHE A 79 -8.69 15.51 -3.71
C PHE A 79 -8.32 14.33 -4.64
N HIS A 80 -8.94 13.16 -4.42
CA HIS A 80 -8.66 11.96 -5.21
C HIS A 80 -9.30 11.99 -6.60
N GLN A 81 -10.37 12.78 -6.80
CA GLN A 81 -10.92 13.05 -8.14
C GLN A 81 -9.94 13.87 -8.97
N THR A 82 -9.36 14.93 -8.41
CA THR A 82 -8.34 15.76 -9.07
C THR A 82 -7.09 14.94 -9.45
N LEU A 83 -6.63 14.06 -8.55
CA LEU A 83 -5.51 13.14 -8.84
C LEU A 83 -5.83 12.08 -9.90
N GLY A 84 -7.09 11.83 -10.22
CA GLY A 84 -7.50 10.68 -11.03
C GLY A 84 -7.29 9.33 -10.33
N ALA A 85 -7.20 9.31 -8.99
CA ALA A 85 -7.00 8.09 -8.22
C ALA A 85 -8.31 7.31 -8.07
N ASP A 86 -8.26 5.98 -8.26
CA ASP A 86 -9.41 5.09 -8.10
C ASP A 86 -9.63 4.67 -6.65
N TYR A 87 -8.57 4.72 -5.85
CA TYR A 87 -8.54 4.24 -4.48
C TYR A 87 -8.07 5.31 -3.51
N VAL A 88 -8.69 5.32 -2.33
CA VAL A 88 -8.23 6.08 -1.17
C VAL A 88 -7.69 5.10 -0.14
N GLY A 89 -6.38 5.09 0.06
CA GLY A 89 -5.74 4.17 0.99
C GLY A 89 -5.54 4.78 2.37
N LEU A 90 -5.71 3.97 3.40
CA LEU A 90 -5.24 4.24 4.75
C LEU A 90 -4.05 3.31 5.02
N GLY A 91 -2.88 3.90 5.30
CA GLY A 91 -1.63 3.15 5.49
C GLY A 91 -1.57 2.37 6.78
N ILE A 92 -2.23 2.86 7.84
CA ILE A 92 -2.24 2.22 9.17
C ILE A 92 -3.39 2.82 10.00
N MET A 93 -4.00 2.03 10.88
CA MET A 93 -4.93 2.52 11.90
C MET A 93 -4.22 3.50 12.86
N PRO A 94 -4.97 4.43 13.50
CA PRO A 94 -4.42 5.29 14.53
C PRO A 94 -3.73 4.49 15.64
N SER A 95 -2.61 5.02 16.14
CA SER A 95 -1.75 4.32 17.11
C SER A 95 -2.43 4.04 18.45
N ASP A 96 -3.40 4.86 18.86
CA ASP A 96 -4.22 4.66 20.05
C ASP A 96 -5.16 3.46 19.89
N VAL A 97 -5.73 3.27 18.69
CA VAL A 97 -6.54 2.09 18.35
C VAL A 97 -5.67 0.83 18.39
N ILE A 98 -4.50 0.85 17.73
CA ILE A 98 -3.60 -0.31 17.66
C ILE A 98 -3.10 -0.74 19.03
N ARG A 99 -2.67 0.23 19.87
CA ARG A 99 -2.11 -0.09 21.19
C ARG A 99 -3.12 -0.67 22.18
N ASN A 100 -4.41 -0.35 21.99
CA ASN A 100 -5.50 -0.76 22.87
C ASN A 100 -6.59 -1.45 22.07
N ILE A 101 -6.24 -2.32 21.12
CA ILE A 101 -7.21 -2.95 20.24
C ILE A 101 -8.18 -3.83 21.06
N ASN A 102 -9.46 -3.50 20.97
CA ASN A 102 -10.57 -4.21 21.56
C ASN A 102 -11.82 -3.96 20.70
N GLU A 103 -12.94 -4.60 21.00
CA GLU A 103 -14.20 -4.47 20.24
C GLU A 103 -14.67 -3.02 20.16
N GLU A 104 -14.59 -2.26 21.24
CA GLU A 104 -15.05 -0.87 21.29
C GLU A 104 -14.20 0.04 20.40
N ASN A 105 -12.86 -0.03 20.52
CA ASN A 105 -11.95 0.80 19.77
C ASN A 105 -11.96 0.46 18.28
N LEU A 106 -12.04 -0.83 17.94
CA LEU A 106 -12.16 -1.25 16.53
C LEU A 106 -13.49 -0.77 15.91
N ASN A 107 -14.60 -0.92 16.63
CA ASN A 107 -15.91 -0.43 16.19
C ASN A 107 -15.96 1.10 16.08
N GLY A 108 -15.28 1.81 17.00
CA GLY A 108 -15.09 3.26 16.94
C GLY A 108 -14.37 3.68 15.67
N PHE A 109 -13.25 3.04 15.35
CA PHE A 109 -12.49 3.27 14.11
C PHE A 109 -13.35 3.00 12.85
N LEU A 110 -14.01 1.85 12.79
CA LEU A 110 -14.87 1.47 11.65
C LEU A 110 -16.03 2.47 11.46
N THR A 111 -16.61 2.94 12.56
CA THR A 111 -17.68 3.96 12.54
C THR A 111 -17.16 5.30 12.05
N ALA A 112 -15.97 5.70 12.47
CA ALA A 112 -15.36 6.97 12.09
C ALA A 112 -15.05 7.08 10.59
N ILE A 113 -14.61 5.99 9.94
CA ILE A 113 -14.32 6.00 8.50
C ILE A 113 -15.55 5.78 7.62
N ARG A 114 -16.68 5.34 8.20
CA ARG A 114 -17.89 4.97 7.44
C ARG A 114 -18.39 6.05 6.49
N PRO A 115 -18.49 7.34 6.88
CA PRO A 115 -18.97 8.38 5.96
C PRO A 115 -18.13 8.47 4.68
N THR A 116 -16.80 8.36 4.81
CA THR A 116 -15.89 8.39 3.65
C THR A 116 -16.00 7.13 2.82
N VAL A 117 -16.02 5.95 3.44
CA VAL A 117 -16.18 4.67 2.73
C VAL A 117 -17.45 4.66 1.88
N GLU A 118 -18.58 5.09 2.44
CA GLU A 118 -19.86 5.14 1.73
C GLU A 118 -19.86 6.18 0.60
N LEU A 119 -19.29 7.36 0.84
CA LEU A 119 -19.20 8.43 -0.18
C LEU A 119 -18.30 8.02 -1.35
N LEU A 120 -17.17 7.37 -1.07
CA LEU A 120 -16.27 6.85 -2.11
C LEU A 120 -16.96 5.80 -2.97
N ALA A 121 -17.62 4.83 -2.34
CA ALA A 121 -18.35 3.78 -3.05
C ALA A 121 -19.46 4.36 -3.93
N ALA A 122 -20.24 5.33 -3.43
CA ALA A 122 -21.27 6.03 -4.21
C ALA A 122 -20.69 6.82 -5.40
N SER A 123 -19.40 7.15 -5.37
CA SER A 123 -18.67 7.88 -6.40
C SER A 123 -17.84 6.97 -7.33
N GLY A 124 -18.02 5.65 -7.25
CA GLY A 124 -17.29 4.68 -8.05
C GLY A 124 -15.82 4.49 -7.64
N LYS A 125 -15.42 4.99 -6.46
CA LYS A 125 -14.09 4.79 -5.88
C LYS A 125 -14.16 3.79 -4.73
N ARG A 126 -13.01 3.25 -4.32
CA ARG A 126 -12.95 2.29 -3.21
C ARG A 126 -11.97 2.71 -2.13
N PHE A 127 -12.37 2.55 -0.88
CA PHE A 127 -11.48 2.68 0.25
C PHE A 127 -10.60 1.43 0.36
N MET A 128 -9.29 1.61 0.58
CA MET A 128 -8.32 0.52 0.73
C MET A 128 -7.60 0.62 2.07
N TYR A 129 -7.60 -0.46 2.83
CA TYR A 129 -6.86 -0.57 4.08
C TYR A 129 -5.57 -1.37 3.86
N HIS A 130 -4.43 -0.82 4.29
CA HIS A 130 -3.15 -1.53 4.23
C HIS A 130 -2.90 -2.27 5.56
N ASN A 131 -2.62 -3.58 5.48
CA ASN A 131 -2.31 -4.39 6.64
C ASN A 131 -0.83 -4.31 7.02
N HIS A 132 -0.60 -4.42 8.34
CA HIS A 132 0.68 -4.77 8.95
C HIS A 132 0.57 -6.16 9.60
N TRP A 133 1.46 -6.45 10.57
CA TRP A 133 1.43 -7.73 11.29
C TRP A 133 0.37 -7.77 12.40
N HIS A 134 0.03 -6.63 12.98
CA HIS A 134 -0.88 -6.57 14.12
C HIS A 134 -2.33 -6.88 13.76
N GLU A 135 -2.75 -6.74 12.51
CA GLU A 135 -4.09 -7.13 12.06
C GLU A 135 -4.30 -8.64 12.02
N PHE A 136 -3.25 -9.43 12.16
CA PHE A 136 -3.33 -10.90 12.28
C PHE A 136 -3.53 -11.36 13.73
N ALA A 137 -3.43 -10.46 14.71
CA ALA A 137 -3.83 -10.76 16.09
C ALA A 137 -5.34 -11.06 16.14
N LYS A 138 -5.71 -12.01 17.01
CA LYS A 138 -7.12 -12.38 17.21
C LYS A 138 -7.83 -11.43 18.17
N LEU A 139 -9.04 -11.06 17.79
CA LEU A 139 -10.01 -10.39 18.64
C LEU A 139 -11.28 -11.29 18.69
N GLY A 140 -11.39 -12.08 19.73
CA GLY A 140 -12.36 -13.20 19.80
C GLY A 140 -11.91 -14.39 18.93
N ASP A 141 -12.78 -14.84 18.06
CA ASP A 141 -12.56 -15.99 17.15
C ASP A 141 -11.91 -15.61 15.81
N LYS A 142 -11.90 -14.29 15.46
CA LYS A 142 -11.40 -13.76 14.19
C LYS A 142 -10.17 -12.87 14.38
N THR A 143 -9.37 -12.78 13.34
CA THR A 143 -8.31 -11.76 13.26
C THR A 143 -8.91 -10.38 13.08
N ILE A 144 -8.15 -9.34 13.43
CA ILE A 144 -8.54 -7.93 13.18
C ILE A 144 -8.78 -7.70 11.68
N LEU A 145 -7.95 -8.30 10.82
CA LEU A 145 -8.12 -8.21 9.36
C LEU A 145 -9.45 -8.80 8.88
N GLU A 146 -9.84 -9.97 9.42
CA GLU A 146 -11.13 -10.56 9.13
C GLU A 146 -12.29 -9.69 9.62
N ARG A 147 -12.17 -9.06 10.80
CA ARG A 147 -13.15 -8.10 11.32
C ARG A 147 -13.32 -6.89 10.43
N LEU A 148 -12.20 -6.34 9.89
CA LEU A 148 -12.24 -5.26 8.90
C LEU A 148 -13.00 -5.68 7.63
N CYS A 149 -12.74 -6.90 7.16
CA CYS A 149 -13.42 -7.48 6.01
C CYS A 149 -14.93 -7.70 6.24
N ASP A 150 -15.33 -8.11 7.44
CA ASP A 150 -16.74 -8.34 7.79
C ASP A 150 -17.53 -7.02 7.93
N ALA A 151 -16.86 -5.93 8.31
CA ALA A 151 -17.51 -4.65 8.56
C ALA A 151 -18.05 -3.96 7.30
N TYR A 152 -17.51 -4.30 6.13
CA TYR A 152 -17.89 -3.69 4.85
C TYR A 152 -17.87 -4.71 3.70
N PRO A 153 -18.78 -4.58 2.72
CA PRO A 153 -18.72 -5.31 1.46
C PRO A 153 -17.40 -5.05 0.72
N ALA A 154 -16.97 -6.01 -0.11
CA ALA A 154 -15.68 -5.96 -0.81
C ALA A 154 -15.57 -4.82 -1.83
N ASP A 155 -16.68 -4.36 -2.39
CA ASP A 155 -16.76 -3.24 -3.32
C ASP A 155 -16.60 -1.88 -2.64
N LYS A 156 -16.81 -1.79 -1.31
CA LYS A 156 -16.65 -0.56 -0.54
C LYS A 156 -15.29 -0.45 0.14
N LEU A 157 -14.86 -1.53 0.84
CA LEU A 157 -13.57 -1.59 1.50
C LEU A 157 -12.76 -2.77 0.97
N GLY A 158 -11.64 -2.46 0.32
CA GLY A 158 -10.62 -3.41 -0.08
C GLY A 158 -9.42 -3.43 0.87
N ILE A 159 -8.55 -4.39 0.64
CA ILE A 159 -7.29 -4.54 1.36
C ILE A 159 -6.14 -4.32 0.39
N THR A 160 -5.23 -3.40 0.70
CA THR A 160 -3.90 -3.36 0.12
C THR A 160 -3.05 -4.38 0.87
N ALA A 161 -2.91 -5.57 0.32
CA ALA A 161 -2.24 -6.67 1.00
C ALA A 161 -0.72 -6.46 0.98
N CYS A 162 -0.10 -6.39 2.16
CA CYS A 162 1.35 -6.33 2.30
C CYS A 162 1.91 -7.73 2.56
N VAL A 163 2.55 -8.33 1.56
CA VAL A 163 3.04 -9.72 1.63
C VAL A 163 4.12 -9.90 2.70
N TYR A 164 4.97 -8.87 2.91
CA TYR A 164 5.97 -8.87 3.97
C TYR A 164 5.34 -8.96 5.37
N TRP A 165 4.37 -8.08 5.65
CA TRP A 165 3.75 -8.05 6.97
C TRP A 165 2.89 -9.27 7.25
N ILE A 166 2.28 -9.88 6.22
CA ILE A 166 1.61 -11.18 6.34
C ILE A 166 2.64 -12.25 6.77
N ARG A 167 3.77 -12.33 6.07
CA ARG A 167 4.84 -13.28 6.39
C ARG A 167 5.44 -13.00 7.78
N HIS A 168 5.68 -11.74 8.12
CA HIS A 168 6.21 -11.32 9.43
C HIS A 168 5.28 -11.72 10.60
N ALA A 169 3.97 -11.72 10.38
CA ALA A 169 2.98 -12.21 11.35
C ALA A 169 2.97 -13.74 11.50
N GLY A 170 3.81 -14.46 10.74
CA GLY A 170 3.83 -15.93 10.73
C GLY A 170 2.79 -16.56 9.82
N GLU A 171 2.08 -15.77 9.02
CA GLU A 171 1.04 -16.20 8.10
C GLU A 171 1.60 -16.46 6.69
N ASP A 172 0.83 -17.17 5.87
CA ASP A 172 1.17 -17.47 4.47
C ASP A 172 0.57 -16.41 3.53
N PRO A 173 1.41 -15.59 2.84
CA PRO A 173 0.93 -14.58 1.90
C PRO A 173 0.08 -15.15 0.76
N VAL A 174 0.42 -16.34 0.26
CA VAL A 174 -0.32 -16.98 -0.84
C VAL A 174 -1.73 -17.33 -0.38
N LYS A 175 -1.86 -17.96 0.80
CA LYS A 175 -3.16 -18.29 1.39
C LYS A 175 -4.03 -17.04 1.59
N TRP A 176 -3.45 -15.97 2.13
CA TRP A 176 -4.19 -14.72 2.35
C TRP A 176 -4.59 -14.01 1.07
N LEU A 177 -3.74 -14.02 0.03
CA LEU A 177 -4.11 -13.47 -1.28
C LEU A 177 -5.35 -14.18 -1.87
N TYR A 178 -5.41 -15.51 -1.78
CA TYR A 178 -6.60 -16.25 -2.21
C TYR A 178 -7.82 -15.97 -1.32
N ALA A 179 -7.64 -15.87 -0.01
CA ALA A 179 -8.74 -15.56 0.92
C ALA A 179 -9.33 -14.16 0.70
N LEU A 180 -8.49 -13.20 0.28
CA LEU A 180 -8.88 -11.83 -0.02
C LEU A 180 -9.31 -11.60 -1.48
N LYS A 181 -9.53 -12.67 -2.26
CA LYS A 181 -9.96 -12.56 -3.67
C LYS A 181 -11.19 -11.65 -3.82
N GLY A 182 -11.14 -10.71 -4.78
CA GLY A 182 -12.17 -9.71 -5.02
C GLY A 182 -12.11 -8.50 -4.06
N ARG A 183 -11.24 -8.54 -3.06
CA ARG A 183 -11.04 -7.49 -2.07
C ARG A 183 -9.67 -6.81 -2.19
N THR A 184 -8.70 -7.45 -2.87
CA THR A 184 -7.33 -6.97 -3.04
C THR A 184 -7.05 -6.58 -4.48
N ASP A 185 -7.13 -5.29 -4.79
CA ASP A 185 -6.70 -4.75 -6.09
C ASP A 185 -5.23 -4.27 -6.06
N CYS A 186 -4.71 -3.98 -4.88
CA CYS A 186 -3.36 -3.48 -4.65
C CYS A 186 -2.59 -4.39 -3.69
N VAL A 187 -1.32 -4.63 -3.97
CA VAL A 187 -0.39 -5.40 -3.13
C VAL A 187 0.88 -4.60 -2.90
N HIS A 188 1.41 -4.62 -1.68
CA HIS A 188 2.77 -4.15 -1.41
C HIS A 188 3.75 -5.32 -1.46
N PHE A 189 4.72 -5.20 -2.34
CA PHE A 189 5.82 -6.14 -2.49
C PHE A 189 7.04 -5.63 -1.72
N LYS A 190 7.26 -6.21 -0.55
CA LYS A 190 8.46 -6.05 0.27
C LYS A 190 9.08 -7.43 0.43
N ASP A 191 10.37 -7.57 0.23
CA ASP A 191 11.05 -8.86 0.34
C ASP A 191 11.82 -8.99 1.65
N MET A 192 12.09 -10.22 2.04
CA MET A 192 12.61 -10.58 3.36
C MET A 192 13.80 -11.52 3.23
N ALA A 193 14.84 -11.22 4.00
CA ALA A 193 15.98 -12.10 4.21
C ALA A 193 16.34 -12.15 5.71
N LEU A 194 17.22 -13.08 6.08
CA LEU A 194 17.86 -13.10 7.40
C LEU A 194 19.22 -12.40 7.34
N ASN A 195 19.52 -11.58 8.33
CA ASN A 195 20.86 -11.04 8.52
C ASN A 195 21.77 -12.06 9.26
N ASP A 196 23.03 -11.70 9.48
CA ASP A 196 24.02 -12.54 10.18
C ASP A 196 23.63 -12.91 11.61
N LYS A 197 22.65 -12.20 12.19
CA LYS A 197 22.10 -12.46 13.53
C LYS A 197 20.81 -13.27 13.49
N SER A 198 20.41 -13.78 12.33
CA SER A 198 19.12 -14.45 12.11
C SER A 198 17.88 -13.58 12.38
N GLU A 199 18.01 -12.26 12.20
CA GLU A 199 16.91 -11.32 12.29
C GLU A 199 16.37 -11.03 10.90
N HIS A 200 15.04 -10.90 10.76
CA HIS A 200 14.42 -10.52 9.49
C HIS A 200 14.79 -9.08 9.13
N ILE A 201 15.28 -8.90 7.91
CA ILE A 201 15.54 -7.59 7.30
C ILE A 201 14.80 -7.48 5.98
N MET A 202 14.50 -6.23 5.59
CA MET A 202 13.97 -5.93 4.28
C MET A 202 15.11 -5.85 3.27
N VAL A 203 14.89 -6.44 2.10
CA VAL A 203 15.84 -6.43 0.98
C VAL A 203 15.11 -6.08 -0.32
N PRO A 204 15.82 -5.68 -1.39
CA PRO A 204 15.20 -5.53 -2.71
C PRO A 204 14.51 -6.82 -3.14
N ASN A 205 13.40 -6.70 -3.86
CA ASN A 205 12.67 -7.86 -4.35
C ASN A 205 13.56 -8.72 -5.27
N GLY A 206 13.55 -10.02 -5.00
CA GLY A 206 14.41 -11.00 -5.68
C GLY A 206 15.72 -11.31 -4.95
N ASP A 207 16.10 -10.55 -3.93
CA ASP A 207 17.25 -10.84 -3.08
C ASP A 207 16.86 -11.59 -1.79
N GLY A 208 15.56 -11.68 -1.51
CA GLY A 208 15.01 -12.35 -0.33
C GLY A 208 15.11 -13.86 -0.41
N THR A 209 15.15 -14.49 0.75
CA THR A 209 15.25 -15.95 0.92
C THR A 209 14.05 -16.54 1.66
N GLU A 210 13.21 -15.68 2.26
CA GLU A 210 12.15 -16.09 3.19
C GLU A 210 10.75 -16.11 2.57
N MET A 211 10.62 -15.71 1.28
CA MET A 211 9.34 -15.56 0.60
C MET A 211 9.36 -16.25 -0.76
N ASP A 212 8.31 -17.04 -1.06
CA ASP A 212 8.10 -17.65 -2.38
C ASP A 212 7.43 -16.64 -3.34
N TYR A 213 8.23 -15.74 -3.91
CA TYR A 213 7.74 -14.72 -4.84
C TYR A 213 7.09 -15.30 -6.10
N PRO A 214 7.58 -16.39 -6.75
CA PRO A 214 6.86 -17.04 -7.83
C PRO A 214 5.44 -17.44 -7.46
N ALA A 215 5.22 -18.06 -6.30
CA ALA A 215 3.89 -18.45 -5.83
C ALA A 215 3.03 -17.22 -5.47
N ILE A 216 3.61 -16.18 -4.85
CA ILE A 216 2.93 -14.92 -4.54
C ILE A 216 2.46 -14.23 -5.82
N LEU A 217 3.31 -14.11 -6.84
CA LEU A 217 2.97 -13.49 -8.13
C LEU A 217 1.87 -14.27 -8.85
N LYS A 218 1.95 -15.62 -8.83
CA LYS A 218 0.88 -16.46 -9.38
C LYS A 218 -0.44 -16.20 -8.66
N ALA A 219 -0.46 -16.15 -7.33
CA ALA A 219 -1.66 -15.87 -6.55
C ALA A 219 -2.24 -14.48 -6.88
N CYS A 220 -1.40 -13.45 -7.05
CA CYS A 220 -1.84 -12.13 -7.47
C CYS A 220 -2.55 -12.16 -8.85
N VAL A 221 -1.98 -12.89 -9.81
CA VAL A 221 -2.61 -13.05 -11.14
C VAL A 221 -3.93 -13.80 -11.05
N ASP A 222 -3.97 -14.93 -10.35
CA ASP A 222 -5.17 -15.78 -10.20
C ASP A 222 -6.32 -15.07 -9.46
N THR A 223 -5.99 -14.13 -8.58
CA THR A 223 -6.98 -13.38 -7.78
C THR A 223 -7.35 -12.05 -8.39
N GLY A 224 -6.68 -11.62 -9.47
CA GLY A 224 -7.01 -10.43 -10.23
C GLY A 224 -6.46 -9.12 -9.64
N VAL A 225 -5.33 -9.18 -8.92
CA VAL A 225 -4.61 -7.98 -8.44
C VAL A 225 -4.25 -7.08 -9.64
N LYS A 226 -4.55 -5.79 -9.52
CA LYS A 226 -4.33 -4.81 -10.60
C LYS A 226 -2.97 -4.14 -10.49
N TYR A 227 -2.53 -3.83 -9.26
CA TYR A 227 -1.34 -3.07 -8.97
C TYR A 227 -0.48 -3.76 -7.91
N GLY A 228 0.80 -3.92 -8.19
CA GLY A 228 1.82 -4.32 -7.21
C GLY A 228 2.78 -3.17 -6.99
N PHE A 229 2.93 -2.70 -5.75
CA PHE A 229 3.82 -1.59 -5.42
C PHE A 229 5.07 -2.11 -4.72
N ILE A 230 6.22 -1.82 -5.30
CA ILE A 230 7.53 -2.08 -4.70
C ILE A 230 7.69 -1.15 -3.51
N GLU A 231 7.99 -1.73 -2.35
CA GLU A 231 8.23 -0.96 -1.13
C GLU A 231 9.34 -1.61 -0.28
N GLN A 232 10.18 -0.77 0.32
CA GLN A 232 11.19 -1.16 1.28
C GLN A 232 11.31 -0.07 2.35
N ASP A 233 10.81 -0.34 3.57
CA ASP A 233 10.77 0.68 4.64
C ASP A 233 12.15 1.00 5.18
N ASN A 234 13.08 0.03 5.12
CA ASN A 234 14.47 0.18 5.53
C ASN A 234 15.39 -0.45 4.48
N CYS A 235 16.17 0.39 3.83
CA CYS A 235 17.15 -0.03 2.82
C CYS A 235 18.52 -0.43 3.42
N ASN A 236 18.63 -0.54 4.76
CA ASN A 236 19.83 -0.98 5.46
C ASN A 236 21.11 -0.22 5.03
N GLY A 237 20.98 1.12 4.88
CA GLY A 237 22.08 2.00 4.48
C GLY A 237 22.38 2.02 2.97
N GLN A 238 21.65 1.26 2.16
CA GLN A 238 21.73 1.34 0.69
C GLN A 238 20.91 2.53 0.15
N ASP A 239 21.26 3.01 -1.05
CA ASP A 239 20.45 4.02 -1.76
C ASP A 239 19.05 3.46 -2.08
N PRO A 240 17.96 4.09 -1.59
CA PRO A 240 16.61 3.59 -1.80
C PRO A 240 16.18 3.58 -3.28
N PHE A 241 16.73 4.46 -4.10
CA PHE A 241 16.48 4.44 -5.54
C PHE A 241 17.12 3.23 -6.22
N GLU A 242 18.33 2.85 -5.82
CA GLU A 242 18.98 1.64 -6.34
C GLU A 242 18.27 0.38 -5.85
N CYS A 243 17.80 0.34 -4.60
CA CYS A 243 16.97 -0.77 -4.09
C CYS A 243 15.68 -0.90 -4.92
N MET A 244 14.99 0.21 -5.19
CA MET A 244 13.77 0.25 -6.00
C MET A 244 14.03 -0.20 -7.45
N LYS A 245 15.10 0.27 -8.05
CA LYS A 245 15.50 -0.11 -9.42
C LYS A 245 15.81 -1.61 -9.55
N ARG A 246 16.51 -2.19 -8.58
CA ARG A 246 16.78 -3.65 -8.51
C ARG A 246 15.49 -4.43 -8.39
N SER A 247 14.62 -4.03 -7.49
CA SER A 247 13.29 -4.64 -7.31
C SER A 247 12.47 -4.57 -8.60
N PHE A 248 12.47 -3.44 -9.29
CA PHE A 248 11.74 -3.29 -10.56
C PHE A 248 12.32 -4.17 -11.66
N ALA A 249 13.66 -4.29 -11.74
CA ALA A 249 14.32 -5.18 -12.67
C ALA A 249 13.95 -6.65 -12.43
N TYR A 250 13.82 -7.07 -11.16
CA TYR A 250 13.34 -8.40 -10.81
C TYR A 250 11.94 -8.67 -11.39
N PHE A 251 10.97 -7.77 -11.15
CA PHE A 251 9.60 -7.94 -11.66
C PHE A 251 9.55 -7.93 -13.19
N LYS A 252 10.36 -7.09 -13.85
CA LYS A 252 10.48 -7.12 -15.34
C LYS A 252 10.99 -8.45 -15.85
N ALA A 253 11.95 -9.07 -15.18
CA ALA A 253 12.45 -10.40 -15.54
C ALA A 253 11.37 -11.49 -15.35
N GLN A 254 10.39 -11.27 -14.48
CA GLN A 254 9.22 -12.15 -14.30
C GLN A 254 8.06 -11.82 -15.27
N GLY A 255 8.23 -10.86 -16.20
CA GLY A 255 7.23 -10.47 -17.19
C GLY A 255 6.18 -9.44 -16.69
N PHE A 256 6.46 -8.74 -15.61
CA PHE A 256 5.62 -7.67 -15.07
C PHE A 256 6.27 -6.29 -15.25
N CYS A 257 5.46 -5.27 -15.58
CA CYS A 257 5.90 -3.88 -15.73
C CYS A 257 4.77 -2.90 -15.37
#